data_2c945eb2f43aee960263c4192c7c4124
#
_entry.id   2c945eb2f43aee960263c4192c7c4124
#
_cell.length_a   1.000
_cell.length_b   1.000
_cell.length_c   1.000
_cell.angle_alpha   90.00
_cell.angle_beta   90.00
_cell.angle_gamma   90.00
#
_symmetry.space_group_name_H-M   'P 1'
#
loop_
_entity.id
_entity.type
_entity.pdbx_description
1 polymer ?
#
loop_
_entity_poly.entity_id
_entity_poly.type
_entity_poly.pdbx_seq_one_letter_code
_entity_poly.pdbx_strand_id
1 'polypeptide(L)'
;MAHTRIRKFNTRDTYPEQQLDNDLCQAVVAGKLVFLRGQIGQDLDSRESVGVGDVAAQAEKAMANVAMLLEECGSELSHICKLTVYLVDVRYRETVYRVMGLSLIHI
;
A
#
# COMPACT_ATOMS: atom_id res chain seq x y z
N MET A 1 -19.61 -16.12 -6.08
CA MET A 1 -18.30 -15.96 -6.69
C MET A 1 -17.27 -15.52 -5.67
N ALA A 2 -16.28 -16.31 -5.47
CA ALA A 2 -15.21 -15.98 -4.55
C ALA A 2 -14.23 -15.01 -5.21
N HIS A 3 -13.63 -14.16 -4.41
CA HIS A 3 -12.50 -13.33 -4.84
C HIS A 3 -11.23 -13.88 -4.20
N THR A 4 -10.10 -13.52 -4.77
CA THR A 4 -8.79 -13.95 -4.29
C THR A 4 -8.21 -12.90 -3.35
N ARG A 5 -7.77 -13.35 -2.18
CA ARG A 5 -7.16 -12.50 -1.17
C ARG A 5 -5.65 -12.71 -1.17
N ILE A 6 -4.92 -11.61 -1.25
CA ILE A 6 -3.45 -11.62 -1.35
C ILE A 6 -2.87 -11.10 -0.02
N ARG A 7 -1.89 -11.81 0.52
CA ARG A 7 -1.21 -11.50 1.78
C ARG A 7 -2.20 -11.36 2.94
N LYS A 8 -2.89 -12.45 3.24
CA LYS A 8 -3.81 -12.50 4.38
C LYS A 8 -3.05 -12.37 5.69
N PHE A 9 -3.64 -11.66 6.64
CA PHE A 9 -3.08 -11.55 7.98
C PHE A 9 -4.19 -11.31 8.99
N ASN A 10 -3.86 -11.51 10.28
CA ASN A 10 -4.78 -11.20 11.36
C ASN A 10 -4.13 -10.16 12.26
N THR A 11 -4.90 -9.15 12.69
CA THR A 11 -4.38 -8.08 13.53
C THR A 11 -3.75 -8.61 14.80
N ARG A 12 -4.32 -9.64 15.43
CA ARG A 12 -3.77 -10.21 16.67
C ARG A 12 -2.36 -10.76 16.48
N ASP A 13 -2.03 -11.26 15.29
CA ASP A 13 -0.70 -11.83 15.00
C ASP A 13 0.29 -10.75 14.61
N THR A 14 -0.19 -9.67 14.00
CA THR A 14 0.62 -8.56 13.51
C THR A 14 0.85 -7.51 14.57
N TYR A 15 -0.21 -7.18 15.32
CA TYR A 15 -0.21 -6.14 16.34
C TYR A 15 -0.88 -6.68 17.61
N PRO A 16 -0.23 -7.62 18.33
CA PRO A 16 -0.86 -8.28 19.48
C PRO A 16 -1.29 -7.32 20.58
N GLU A 17 -0.62 -6.16 20.69
CA GLU A 17 -0.97 -5.15 21.66
C GLU A 17 -2.36 -4.55 21.47
N GLN A 18 -2.91 -4.66 20.25
CA GLN A 18 -4.24 -4.14 19.97
C GLN A 18 -5.36 -5.08 20.41
N GLN A 19 -5.05 -6.35 20.64
CA GLN A 19 -6.01 -7.37 21.08
C GLN A 19 -7.22 -7.47 20.16
N LEU A 20 -6.98 -7.34 18.83
CA LEU A 20 -8.03 -7.41 17.82
C LEU A 20 -7.90 -8.71 17.01
N ASP A 21 -9.04 -9.34 16.76
CA ASP A 21 -9.12 -10.53 15.92
C ASP A 21 -9.80 -10.14 14.61
N ASN A 22 -9.00 -9.68 13.63
CA ASN A 22 -9.46 -9.22 12.34
C ASN A 22 -8.78 -10.01 11.24
N ASP A 23 -9.58 -10.69 10.42
CA ASP A 23 -9.08 -11.42 9.26
C ASP A 23 -9.00 -10.45 8.07
N LEU A 24 -7.79 -10.00 7.78
CA LEU A 24 -7.51 -8.96 6.80
C LEU A 24 -6.60 -9.47 5.68
N CYS A 25 -6.40 -8.64 4.67
CA CYS A 25 -5.43 -8.91 3.60
C CYS A 25 -4.92 -7.60 3.01
N GLN A 26 -3.81 -7.67 2.30
CA GLN A 26 -3.22 -6.49 1.67
C GLN A 26 -3.88 -6.15 0.34
N ALA A 27 -4.41 -7.15 -0.35
CA ALA A 27 -5.05 -6.93 -1.64
C ALA A 27 -6.16 -7.96 -1.89
N VAL A 28 -7.12 -7.57 -2.71
CA VAL A 28 -8.22 -8.45 -3.15
C VAL A 28 -8.34 -8.34 -4.66
N VAL A 29 -8.37 -9.49 -5.32
CA VAL A 29 -8.70 -9.56 -6.75
C VAL A 29 -10.15 -10.02 -6.84
N ALA A 30 -11.01 -9.18 -7.39
CA ALA A 30 -12.45 -9.45 -7.53
C ALA A 30 -12.82 -9.29 -9.01
N GLY A 31 -12.98 -10.41 -9.73
CA GLY A 31 -13.19 -10.38 -11.17
C GLY A 31 -12.00 -9.74 -11.87
N LYS A 32 -12.24 -8.62 -12.55
CA LYS A 32 -11.20 -7.88 -13.26
C LYS A 32 -10.70 -6.66 -12.48
N LEU A 33 -11.10 -6.53 -11.23
CA LEU A 33 -10.70 -5.41 -10.39
C LEU A 33 -9.75 -5.87 -9.29
N VAL A 34 -8.82 -4.99 -8.95
CA VAL A 34 -7.89 -5.18 -7.84
C VAL A 34 -8.09 -4.04 -6.85
N PHE A 35 -8.26 -4.39 -5.60
CA PHE A 35 -8.38 -3.42 -4.50
C PHE A 35 -7.22 -3.63 -3.54
N LEU A 36 -6.49 -2.56 -3.27
CA LEU A 36 -5.38 -2.60 -2.31
C LEU A 36 -5.78 -1.94 -1.00
N ARG A 37 -5.33 -2.54 0.09
CA ARG A 37 -5.35 -1.89 1.39
C ARG A 37 -4.44 -0.67 1.34
N GLY A 38 -4.71 0.32 2.18
CA GLY A 38 -3.84 1.49 2.27
C GLY A 38 -2.39 1.10 2.53
N GLN A 39 -1.48 1.67 1.75
CA GLN A 39 -0.05 1.42 1.89
C GLN A 39 0.65 2.64 2.50
N ILE A 40 1.61 2.36 3.36
CA ILE A 40 2.36 3.38 4.09
C ILE A 40 3.86 3.09 3.97
N GLY A 41 4.68 3.91 4.61
CA GLY A 41 6.13 3.68 4.67
C GLY A 41 6.48 2.54 5.61
N GLN A 42 6.17 1.32 5.20
CA GLN A 42 6.38 0.13 6.01
C GLN A 42 6.79 -1.03 5.11
N ASP A 43 7.77 -1.81 5.58
CA ASP A 43 8.16 -3.04 4.89
C ASP A 43 7.06 -4.09 5.11
N LEU A 44 6.57 -4.70 4.03
CA LEU A 44 5.45 -5.64 4.11
C LEU A 44 5.82 -6.98 4.75
N ASP A 45 7.10 -7.35 4.74
CA ASP A 45 7.55 -8.61 5.31
C ASP A 45 7.98 -8.45 6.78
N SER A 46 8.87 -7.50 7.06
CA SER A 46 9.37 -7.26 8.41
C SER A 46 8.46 -6.39 9.27
N ARG A 47 7.58 -5.61 8.62
CA ARG A 47 6.70 -4.62 9.25
C ARG A 47 7.42 -3.46 9.90
N GLU A 48 8.69 -3.30 9.59
CA GLU A 48 9.46 -2.17 10.08
C GLU A 48 9.06 -0.89 9.36
N SER A 49 9.01 0.21 10.10
CA SER A 49 8.74 1.53 9.52
C SER A 49 9.93 1.98 8.68
N VAL A 50 9.65 2.55 7.52
CA VAL A 50 10.64 3.09 6.60
C VAL A 50 10.39 4.59 6.45
N GLY A 51 11.45 5.38 6.58
CA GLY A 51 11.35 6.81 6.37
C GLY A 51 10.73 7.58 7.53
N VAL A 52 10.94 7.14 8.77
CA VAL A 52 10.45 7.87 9.94
C VAL A 52 10.97 9.31 9.91
N GLY A 53 10.05 10.28 9.93
CA GLY A 53 10.40 11.69 9.84
C GLY A 53 10.75 12.18 8.44
N ASP A 54 10.66 11.33 7.43
CA ASP A 54 10.99 11.66 6.03
C ASP A 54 9.79 11.33 5.14
N VAL A 55 9.03 12.35 4.78
CA VAL A 55 7.81 12.20 3.98
C VAL A 55 8.10 11.62 2.60
N ALA A 56 9.18 12.05 1.96
CA ALA A 56 9.54 11.55 0.63
C ALA A 56 9.86 10.06 0.69
N ALA A 57 10.65 9.62 1.67
CA ALA A 57 10.99 8.22 1.83
C ALA A 57 9.77 7.37 2.16
N GLN A 58 8.84 7.88 2.97
CA GLN A 58 7.59 7.20 3.26
C GLN A 58 6.75 7.01 1.98
N ALA A 59 6.64 8.04 1.17
CA ALA A 59 5.89 7.98 -0.08
C ALA A 59 6.52 7.00 -1.07
N GLU A 60 7.86 7.01 -1.18
CA GLU A 60 8.57 6.06 -2.04
C GLU A 60 8.30 4.62 -1.63
N LYS A 61 8.37 4.34 -0.33
CA LYS A 61 8.12 2.98 0.17
C LYS A 61 6.67 2.57 -0.05
N ALA A 62 5.73 3.47 0.20
CA ALA A 62 4.31 3.19 -0.02
C ALA A 62 4.04 2.84 -1.49
N MET A 63 4.62 3.59 -2.43
CA MET A 63 4.46 3.33 -3.85
C MET A 63 5.17 2.04 -4.28
N ALA A 64 6.32 1.71 -3.70
CA ALA A 64 6.98 0.44 -3.94
C ALA A 64 6.11 -0.73 -3.47
N ASN A 65 5.43 -0.59 -2.34
CA ASN A 65 4.49 -1.59 -1.85
C ASN A 65 3.30 -1.75 -2.80
N VAL A 66 2.76 -0.64 -3.31
CA VAL A 66 1.67 -0.68 -4.28
C VAL A 66 2.10 -1.45 -5.53
N ALA A 67 3.27 -1.15 -6.07
CA ALA A 67 3.79 -1.83 -7.26
C ALA A 67 3.94 -3.33 -7.01
N MET A 68 4.51 -3.71 -5.87
CA MET A 68 4.73 -5.11 -5.52
C MET A 68 3.41 -5.86 -5.37
N LEU A 69 2.43 -5.26 -4.67
CA LEU A 69 1.14 -5.91 -4.49
C LEU A 69 0.37 -6.04 -5.80
N LEU A 70 0.42 -5.03 -6.67
CA LEU A 70 -0.20 -5.13 -7.99
C LEU A 70 0.41 -6.28 -8.80
N GLU A 71 1.73 -6.44 -8.76
CA GLU A 71 2.40 -7.54 -9.44
C GLU A 71 1.93 -8.89 -8.89
N GLU A 72 1.82 -9.03 -7.58
CA GLU A 72 1.30 -10.25 -6.96
C GLU A 72 -0.15 -10.54 -7.35
N CYS A 73 -0.90 -9.52 -7.71
CA CYS A 73 -2.27 -9.65 -8.19
C CYS A 73 -2.36 -9.89 -9.70
N GLY A 74 -1.23 -9.95 -10.40
CA GLY A 74 -1.21 -10.10 -11.86
C GLY A 74 -1.48 -8.80 -12.60
N SER A 75 -1.24 -7.66 -11.96
CA SER A 75 -1.46 -6.34 -12.54
C SER A 75 -0.17 -5.52 -12.53
N GLU A 76 -0.26 -4.23 -12.79
CA GLU A 76 0.90 -3.34 -12.79
C GLU A 76 0.46 -1.89 -12.59
N LEU A 77 1.43 -1.00 -12.35
CA LEU A 77 1.14 0.41 -12.08
C LEU A 77 0.34 1.09 -13.20
N SER A 78 0.59 0.71 -14.46
CA SER A 78 -0.14 1.31 -15.59
C SER A 78 -1.64 1.00 -15.59
N HIS A 79 -2.09 0.04 -14.79
CA HIS A 79 -3.49 -0.33 -14.69
C HIS A 79 -4.25 0.43 -13.61
N ILE A 80 -3.58 1.33 -12.89
CA ILE A 80 -4.24 2.09 -11.82
C ILE A 80 -5.31 3.01 -12.41
N CYS A 81 -6.54 2.87 -11.91
CA CYS A 81 -7.66 3.72 -12.31
C CYS A 81 -7.92 4.84 -11.30
N LYS A 82 -7.60 4.59 -10.04
CA LYS A 82 -7.85 5.55 -8.96
C LYS A 82 -6.82 5.35 -7.86
N LEU A 83 -6.29 6.44 -7.36
CA LEU A 83 -5.35 6.46 -6.25
C LEU A 83 -5.79 7.55 -5.28
N THR A 84 -5.98 7.18 -4.02
CA THR A 84 -6.34 8.13 -2.97
C THR A 84 -5.16 8.30 -2.03
N VAL A 85 -4.83 9.55 -1.72
CA VAL A 85 -3.68 9.88 -0.86
C VAL A 85 -4.18 10.58 0.39
N TYR A 86 -3.84 10.03 1.55
CA TYR A 86 -4.13 10.63 2.85
C TYR A 86 -2.85 11.21 3.43
N LEU A 87 -2.89 12.47 3.82
CA LEU A 87 -1.75 13.19 4.39
C LEU A 87 -2.08 13.67 5.80
N VAL A 88 -1.12 13.54 6.70
CA VAL A 88 -1.25 14.09 8.05
C VAL A 88 -1.23 15.62 8.02
N ASP A 89 -0.45 16.18 7.07
CA ASP A 89 -0.24 17.61 6.94
C ASP A 89 -0.27 17.99 5.46
N VAL A 90 -1.18 18.88 5.10
CA VAL A 90 -1.35 19.30 3.70
C VAL A 90 -0.09 19.96 3.13
N ARG A 91 0.80 20.47 3.97
CA ARG A 91 2.06 21.07 3.52
C ARG A 91 2.99 20.05 2.84
N TYR A 92 2.79 18.76 3.05
CA TYR A 92 3.56 17.70 2.42
C TYR A 92 3.06 17.32 1.03
N ARG A 93 1.96 17.93 0.57
CA ARG A 93 1.31 17.54 -0.67
C ARG A 93 2.24 17.58 -1.88
N GLU A 94 3.01 18.65 -2.05
CA GLU A 94 3.91 18.77 -3.20
C GLU A 94 5.00 17.71 -3.20
N THR A 95 5.63 17.46 -2.05
CA THR A 95 6.65 16.43 -1.92
C THR A 95 6.10 15.06 -2.27
N VAL A 96 4.94 14.71 -1.71
CA VAL A 96 4.33 13.40 -1.94
C VAL A 96 3.92 13.23 -3.40
N TYR A 97 3.30 14.25 -3.99
CA TYR A 97 2.87 14.17 -5.39
C TYR A 97 4.08 14.06 -6.34
N ARG A 98 5.18 14.71 -6.03
CA ARG A 98 6.40 14.59 -6.82
C ARG A 98 6.93 13.16 -6.79
N VAL A 99 6.99 12.55 -5.62
CA VAL A 99 7.45 11.17 -5.47
C VAL A 99 6.51 10.21 -6.21
N MET A 100 5.22 10.39 -6.04
CA MET A 100 4.22 9.56 -6.73
C MET A 100 4.32 9.72 -8.25
N GLY A 101 4.50 10.95 -8.73
CA GLY A 101 4.69 11.22 -10.13
C GLY A 101 5.88 10.50 -10.71
N LEU A 102 7.00 10.48 -10.00
CA LEU A 102 8.19 9.74 -10.42
C LEU A 102 7.94 8.24 -10.45
N SER A 103 7.20 7.72 -9.49
CA SER A 103 6.83 6.28 -9.47
C SER A 103 5.95 5.90 -10.65
N LEU A 104 5.10 6.82 -11.10
CA LEU A 104 4.13 6.57 -12.17
C LEU A 104 4.63 6.95 -13.56
N ILE A 105 5.77 7.63 -13.66
CA ILE A 105 6.26 8.17 -14.95
C ILE A 105 6.62 7.08 -15.96
N HIS A 106 6.87 5.87 -15.51
CA HIS A 106 7.25 4.74 -16.35
C HIS A 106 6.06 3.88 -16.76
N ILE A 107 4.86 4.38 -16.51
CA ILE A 107 3.62 3.68 -16.87
C ILE A 107 3.41 3.71 -18.39
#